data_1d828caf65bab1e8f59580e5a9cd68df
#
_entry.id   1d828caf65bab1e8f59580e5a9cd68df
#
_cell.length_a   1.000
_cell.length_b   1.000
_cell.length_c   1.000
_cell.angle_alpha   90.00
_cell.angle_beta   90.00
_cell.angle_gamma   90.00
#
_symmetry.space_group_name_H-M   'P 1'
#
loop_
_entity.id
_entity.type
_entity.pdbx_description
1 polymer ?
#
loop_
_entity_poly.entity_id
_entity_poly.type
_entity_poly.pdbx_seq_one_letter_code
_entity_poly.pdbx_strand_id
1 'polypeptide(L)'
;LLSILANHSPARRGDLLEEWGEFLLEHSKFGTASTIKDTLRRRILNLVERGFIEREGNTYSITDRGVAYAADLTQPTDKRSLQEVLKAVKTYNDKQTKALRDRLGQMHPYDFESLIKDLLEAMDYEDVVVTKQSGDKGIDVVANFQFGITQIKEVVQVKRQKGSISRPVLDQLRGALPYHEAIRGTLITLGKFASSCQQAALFPGAAPITLIDGDKLIELILKHGIGI
;
A
#
# COMPACT_ATOMS: atom_id res chain seq x y z
N LEU A 1 22.48 14.82 -13.13
CA LEU A 1 22.68 16.12 -13.79
C LEU A 1 23.81 16.94 -13.17
N LEU A 2 23.93 17.03 -11.83
CA LEU A 2 25.04 17.74 -11.18
C LEU A 2 26.41 17.11 -11.56
N SER A 3 26.48 15.80 -11.64
CA SER A 3 27.69 15.08 -12.07
C SER A 3 28.06 15.40 -13.53
N ILE A 4 27.06 15.49 -14.41
CA ILE A 4 27.24 15.89 -15.80
C ILE A 4 27.73 17.33 -15.86
N LEU A 5 27.11 18.25 -15.14
CA LEU A 5 27.54 19.64 -15.06
C LEU A 5 28.94 19.80 -14.46
N ALA A 6 29.32 19.01 -13.48
CA ALA A 6 30.65 19.07 -12.89
C ALA A 6 31.78 18.79 -13.93
N ASN A 7 31.47 17.95 -14.94
CA ASN A 7 32.43 17.63 -16.02
C ASN A 7 32.46 18.70 -17.12
N HIS A 8 31.39 19.49 -17.29
CA HIS A 8 31.21 20.41 -18.42
C HIS A 8 30.99 21.87 -18.00
N SER A 9 31.19 22.22 -16.72
CA SER A 9 30.92 23.57 -16.21
C SER A 9 31.99 24.59 -16.68
N PRO A 10 31.58 25.75 -17.24
CA PRO A 10 30.20 26.16 -17.55
C PRO A 10 29.67 25.53 -18.86
N ALA A 11 28.40 25.15 -18.89
CA ALA A 11 27.76 24.50 -20.03
C ALA A 11 26.47 25.18 -20.44
N ARG A 12 26.11 25.13 -21.73
CA ARG A 12 24.80 25.49 -22.22
C ARG A 12 23.84 24.30 -22.09
N ARG A 13 22.54 24.58 -22.03
CA ARG A 13 21.53 23.50 -21.95
C ARG A 13 21.63 22.50 -23.12
N GLY A 14 22.04 22.95 -24.29
CA GLY A 14 22.23 22.08 -25.45
C GLY A 14 23.32 21.04 -25.25
N ASP A 15 24.41 21.45 -24.60
CA ASP A 15 25.60 20.63 -24.37
C ASP A 15 25.34 19.48 -23.40
N LEU A 16 24.31 19.64 -22.59
CA LEU A 16 23.90 18.64 -21.56
C LEU A 16 22.84 17.63 -22.03
N LEU A 17 22.28 17.83 -23.25
CA LEU A 17 21.16 17.04 -23.73
C LEU A 17 21.53 15.59 -24.03
N GLU A 18 22.70 15.36 -24.57
CA GLU A 18 23.14 14.01 -24.98
C GLU A 18 23.33 13.11 -23.77
N GLU A 19 24.21 13.49 -22.84
CA GLU A 19 24.47 12.73 -21.63
C GLU A 19 23.24 12.62 -20.72
N TRP A 20 22.40 13.67 -20.69
CA TRP A 20 21.13 13.61 -19.95
C TRP A 20 20.15 12.63 -20.60
N GLY A 21 20.14 12.55 -21.93
CA GLY A 21 19.33 11.59 -22.69
C GLY A 21 19.77 10.16 -22.44
N GLU A 22 21.08 9.89 -22.49
CA GLU A 22 21.66 8.58 -22.20
C GLU A 22 21.31 8.13 -20.75
N PHE A 23 21.50 9.03 -19.78
CA PHE A 23 21.13 8.76 -18.40
C PHE A 23 19.63 8.40 -18.25
N LEU A 24 18.73 9.12 -18.93
CA LEU A 24 17.31 8.83 -18.85
C LEU A 24 16.92 7.51 -19.51
N LEU A 25 17.55 7.16 -20.63
CA LEU A 25 17.33 5.88 -21.32
C LEU A 25 17.77 4.69 -20.46
N GLU A 26 18.86 4.84 -19.72
CA GLU A 26 19.38 3.77 -18.85
C GLU A 26 18.58 3.63 -17.54
N HIS A 27 18.11 4.76 -16.95
CA HIS A 27 17.58 4.78 -15.59
C HIS A 27 16.08 5.09 -15.51
N SER A 28 15.38 5.27 -16.64
CA SER A 28 13.97 5.63 -16.65
C SER A 28 13.23 5.14 -17.90
N LYS A 29 11.90 5.34 -17.91
CA LYS A 29 11.05 5.11 -19.09
C LYS A 29 10.94 6.35 -20.02
N PHE A 30 11.67 7.41 -19.74
CA PHE A 30 11.59 8.68 -20.44
C PHE A 30 12.64 8.74 -21.56
N GLY A 31 12.29 8.34 -22.79
CA GLY A 31 13.22 8.23 -23.92
C GLY A 31 12.88 9.11 -25.12
N THR A 32 11.78 9.88 -25.14
CA THR A 32 11.47 10.74 -26.29
C THR A 32 12.24 12.06 -26.22
N ALA A 33 12.65 12.59 -27.38
CA ALA A 33 13.39 13.85 -27.46
C ALA A 33 12.67 15.03 -26.77
N SER A 34 11.34 15.06 -26.83
CA SER A 34 10.51 16.05 -26.13
C SER A 34 10.62 15.90 -24.62
N THR A 35 10.49 14.68 -24.09
CA THR A 35 10.54 14.40 -22.67
C THR A 35 11.93 14.64 -22.09
N ILE A 36 13.00 14.32 -22.84
CA ILE A 36 14.38 14.58 -22.44
C ILE A 36 14.60 16.09 -22.27
N LYS A 37 14.15 16.92 -23.23
CA LYS A 37 14.26 18.38 -23.16
C LYS A 37 13.47 18.98 -22.00
N ASP A 38 12.25 18.51 -21.76
CA ASP A 38 11.39 19.02 -20.69
C ASP A 38 11.92 18.63 -19.30
N THR A 39 12.33 17.39 -19.12
CA THR A 39 12.92 16.92 -17.85
C THR A 39 14.23 17.63 -17.54
N LEU A 40 15.11 17.85 -18.53
CA LEU A 40 16.34 18.63 -18.37
C LEU A 40 16.01 20.06 -17.90
N ARG A 41 15.08 20.72 -18.58
CA ARG A 41 14.65 22.08 -18.22
C ARG A 41 14.17 22.16 -16.78
N ARG A 42 13.26 21.27 -16.37
CA ARG A 42 12.71 21.25 -15.00
C ARG A 42 13.80 20.99 -13.98
N ARG A 43 14.70 20.07 -14.26
CA ARG A 43 15.79 19.74 -13.33
C ARG A 43 16.75 20.91 -13.17
N ILE A 44 17.13 21.59 -14.26
CA ILE A 44 17.97 22.79 -14.21
C ILE A 44 17.31 23.86 -13.34
N LEU A 45 16.04 24.20 -13.58
CA LEU A 45 15.32 25.20 -12.78
C LEU A 45 15.31 24.86 -11.29
N ASN A 46 15.01 23.60 -10.94
CA ASN A 46 15.05 23.15 -9.56
C ASN A 46 16.43 23.28 -8.90
N LEU A 47 17.50 22.97 -9.64
CA LEU A 47 18.85 23.08 -9.12
C LEU A 47 19.32 24.53 -8.97
N VAL A 48 18.88 25.45 -9.85
CA VAL A 48 19.10 26.88 -9.70
C VAL A 48 18.38 27.42 -8.46
N GLU A 49 17.09 27.09 -8.29
CA GLU A 49 16.28 27.51 -7.14
C GLU A 49 16.91 27.04 -5.81
N ARG A 50 17.49 25.87 -5.81
CA ARG A 50 18.18 25.32 -4.63
C ARG A 50 19.60 25.82 -4.42
N GLY A 51 20.11 26.65 -5.32
CA GLY A 51 21.47 27.22 -5.26
C GLY A 51 22.60 26.20 -5.50
N PHE A 52 22.32 25.07 -6.15
CA PHE A 52 23.34 24.09 -6.54
C PHE A 52 24.01 24.41 -7.88
N ILE A 53 23.32 25.15 -8.71
CA ILE A 53 23.86 25.72 -9.95
C ILE A 53 23.45 27.19 -10.04
N GLU A 54 24.25 27.96 -10.72
CA GLU A 54 23.95 29.35 -11.08
C GLU A 54 23.80 29.50 -12.58
N ARG A 55 23.08 30.55 -13.00
CA ARG A 55 22.84 30.84 -14.41
C ARG A 55 23.37 32.21 -14.74
N GLU A 56 24.22 32.28 -15.74
CA GLU A 56 24.71 33.52 -16.35
C GLU A 56 24.32 33.54 -17.83
N GLY A 57 23.33 34.36 -18.19
CA GLY A 57 22.79 34.37 -19.55
C GLY A 57 22.23 33.00 -19.99
N ASN A 58 22.94 32.36 -20.94
CA ASN A 58 22.57 31.05 -21.49
C ASN A 58 23.45 29.89 -21.00
N THR A 59 24.37 30.17 -20.08
CA THR A 59 25.26 29.18 -19.46
C THR A 59 24.86 28.87 -18.02
N TYR A 60 25.19 27.67 -17.61
CA TYR A 60 24.97 27.16 -16.26
C TYR A 60 26.28 26.68 -15.67
N SER A 61 26.57 27.09 -14.46
CA SER A 61 27.78 26.70 -13.71
C SER A 61 27.40 26.02 -12.44
N ILE A 62 28.15 24.98 -12.05
CA ILE A 62 27.95 24.34 -10.76
C ILE A 62 28.56 25.23 -9.65
N THR A 63 27.85 25.44 -8.56
CA THR A 63 28.34 26.18 -7.39
C THR A 63 29.17 25.28 -6.48
N ASP A 64 29.97 25.86 -5.56
CA ASP A 64 30.68 25.08 -4.53
C ASP A 64 29.75 24.20 -3.72
N ARG A 65 28.53 24.68 -3.43
CA ARG A 65 27.48 23.91 -2.78
C ARG A 65 26.99 22.76 -3.66
N GLY A 66 26.90 22.98 -4.97
CA GLY A 66 26.55 21.93 -5.94
C GLY A 66 27.62 20.87 -6.06
N VAL A 67 28.88 21.25 -6.07
CA VAL A 67 30.05 20.33 -6.08
C VAL A 67 30.05 19.47 -4.80
N ALA A 68 29.92 20.10 -3.63
CA ALA A 68 29.87 19.37 -2.36
C ALA A 68 28.71 18.36 -2.33
N TYR A 69 27.52 18.78 -2.79
CA TYR A 69 26.34 17.90 -2.86
C TYR A 69 26.51 16.76 -3.88
N ALA A 70 27.13 17.03 -5.04
CA ALA A 70 27.42 16.00 -6.02
C ALA A 70 28.46 14.98 -5.49
N ALA A 71 29.47 15.44 -4.79
CA ALA A 71 30.48 14.59 -4.17
C ALA A 71 29.88 13.69 -3.07
N ASP A 72 28.94 14.20 -2.27
CA ASP A 72 28.20 13.42 -1.27
C ASP A 72 27.34 12.35 -1.92
N LEU A 73 26.69 12.65 -3.05
CA LEU A 73 25.91 11.68 -3.83
C LEU A 73 26.76 10.61 -4.54
N THR A 74 28.01 10.93 -4.89
CA THR A 74 28.95 10.01 -5.55
C THR A 74 29.78 9.19 -4.55
N GLN A 75 29.74 9.51 -3.27
CA GLN A 75 30.18 8.57 -2.24
C GLN A 75 29.43 7.27 -2.48
N PRO A 76 30.12 6.12 -2.60
CA PRO A 76 29.42 4.84 -2.69
C PRO A 76 28.52 4.76 -1.47
N THR A 77 27.22 4.97 -1.68
CA THR A 77 26.23 4.72 -0.65
C THR A 77 26.54 3.32 -0.22
N ASP A 78 27.07 3.15 0.97
CA ASP A 78 27.50 1.85 1.44
C ASP A 78 26.26 0.94 1.36
N LYS A 79 26.19 0.17 0.28
CA LYS A 79 25.05 -0.75 0.04
C LYS A 79 24.78 -1.60 1.28
N ARG A 80 25.84 -1.80 2.07
CA ARG A 80 25.77 -2.53 3.33
C ARG A 80 25.05 -1.73 4.40
N SER A 81 25.36 -0.44 4.57
CA SER A 81 24.67 0.44 5.53
C SER A 81 23.19 0.60 5.16
N LEU A 82 22.86 0.77 3.87
CA LEU A 82 21.49 0.82 3.41
C LEU A 82 20.74 -0.48 3.69
N GLN A 83 21.36 -1.63 3.42
CA GLN A 83 20.78 -2.94 3.71
C GLN A 83 20.56 -3.15 5.20
N GLU A 84 21.49 -2.71 6.05
CA GLU A 84 21.35 -2.77 7.51
C GLU A 84 20.17 -1.92 8.00
N VAL A 85 20.03 -0.69 7.50
CA VAL A 85 18.88 0.18 7.80
C VAL A 85 17.57 -0.46 7.37
N LEU A 86 17.48 -0.94 6.12
CA LEU A 86 16.28 -1.60 5.61
C LEU A 86 15.91 -2.84 6.43
N LYS A 87 16.90 -3.62 6.83
CA LYS A 87 16.71 -4.78 7.71
C LYS A 87 16.21 -4.38 9.09
N ALA A 88 16.77 -3.31 9.68
CA ALA A 88 16.34 -2.79 10.97
C ALA A 88 14.89 -2.29 10.92
N VAL A 89 14.53 -1.51 9.89
CA VAL A 89 13.16 -1.02 9.67
C VAL A 89 12.19 -2.20 9.51
N LYS A 90 12.53 -3.19 8.68
CA LYS A 90 11.72 -4.38 8.51
C LYS A 90 11.51 -5.11 9.83
N THR A 91 12.58 -5.34 10.59
CA THR A 91 12.53 -6.03 11.89
C THR A 91 11.64 -5.26 12.88
N TYR A 92 11.73 -3.93 12.90
CA TYR A 92 10.87 -3.09 13.73
C TYR A 92 9.40 -3.22 13.33
N ASN A 93 9.10 -3.09 12.03
CA ASN A 93 7.74 -3.19 11.51
C ASN A 93 7.13 -4.58 11.78
N ASP A 94 7.91 -5.67 11.60
CA ASP A 94 7.47 -7.02 11.91
C ASP A 94 7.11 -7.19 13.40
N LYS A 95 7.89 -6.57 14.30
CA LYS A 95 7.57 -6.56 15.73
C LYS A 95 6.28 -5.80 16.04
N GLN A 96 6.09 -4.61 15.44
CA GLN A 96 4.87 -3.82 15.63
C GLN A 96 3.63 -4.54 15.09
N THR A 97 3.74 -5.12 13.89
CA THR A 97 2.67 -5.93 13.28
C THR A 97 2.28 -7.11 14.17
N LYS A 98 3.29 -7.80 14.73
CA LYS A 98 3.05 -8.91 15.67
C LYS A 98 2.35 -8.42 16.95
N ALA A 99 2.84 -7.32 17.54
CA ALA A 99 2.24 -6.74 18.75
C ALA A 99 0.79 -6.31 18.53
N LEU A 100 0.49 -5.68 17.37
CA LEU A 100 -0.86 -5.32 16.98
C LEU A 100 -1.75 -6.56 16.84
N ARG A 101 -1.27 -7.59 16.14
CA ARG A 101 -1.99 -8.86 16.00
C ARG A 101 -2.29 -9.53 17.35
N ASP A 102 -1.32 -9.49 18.27
CA ASP A 102 -1.50 -10.05 19.61
C ASP A 102 -2.55 -9.27 20.39
N ARG A 103 -2.54 -7.94 20.31
CA ARG A 103 -3.53 -7.07 20.93
C ARG A 103 -4.94 -7.31 20.37
N LEU A 104 -5.08 -7.37 19.05
CA LEU A 104 -6.35 -7.72 18.39
C LEU A 104 -6.88 -9.08 18.84
N GLY A 105 -6.00 -10.08 19.02
CA GLY A 105 -6.38 -11.40 19.51
C GLY A 105 -6.82 -11.43 20.97
N GLN A 106 -6.44 -10.43 21.77
CA GLN A 106 -6.84 -10.29 23.18
C GLN A 106 -8.08 -9.42 23.39
N MET A 107 -8.54 -8.70 22.36
CA MET A 107 -9.76 -7.89 22.47
C MET A 107 -10.98 -8.72 22.83
N HIS A 108 -11.95 -8.10 23.51
CA HIS A 108 -13.24 -8.73 23.68
C HIS A 108 -13.89 -8.99 22.31
N PRO A 109 -14.66 -10.09 22.11
CA PRO A 109 -15.31 -10.37 20.82
C PRO A 109 -16.07 -9.20 20.25
N TYR A 110 -16.93 -8.60 21.04
CA TYR A 110 -17.75 -7.46 20.64
C TYR A 110 -16.93 -6.23 20.23
N ASP A 111 -15.82 -5.94 20.94
CA ASP A 111 -14.94 -4.81 20.60
C ASP A 111 -14.23 -5.05 19.26
N PHE A 112 -13.89 -6.32 18.98
CA PHE A 112 -13.29 -6.70 17.70
C PHE A 112 -14.29 -6.59 16.54
N GLU A 113 -15.56 -6.99 16.75
CA GLU A 113 -16.63 -6.80 15.78
C GLU A 113 -16.92 -5.32 15.54
N SER A 114 -16.91 -4.48 16.60
CA SER A 114 -17.00 -3.02 16.47
C SER A 114 -15.84 -2.41 15.68
N LEU A 115 -14.63 -2.87 15.90
CA LEU A 115 -13.46 -2.43 15.11
C LEU A 115 -13.60 -2.81 13.63
N ILE A 116 -14.16 -3.98 13.32
CA ILE A 116 -14.46 -4.36 11.94
C ILE A 116 -15.56 -3.48 11.34
N LYS A 117 -16.58 -3.10 12.11
CA LYS A 117 -17.58 -2.11 11.70
C LYS A 117 -16.91 -0.79 11.33
N ASP A 118 -16.08 -0.22 12.22
CA ASP A 118 -15.38 1.05 11.99
C ASP A 118 -14.49 0.96 10.74
N LEU A 119 -13.83 -0.19 10.52
CA LEU A 119 -13.02 -0.44 9.32
C LEU A 119 -13.87 -0.44 8.04
N LEU A 120 -15.04 -1.09 8.05
CA LEU A 120 -15.93 -1.11 6.90
C LEU A 120 -16.47 0.30 6.58
N GLU A 121 -16.88 1.06 7.60
CA GLU A 121 -17.30 2.46 7.42
C GLU A 121 -16.18 3.33 6.83
N ALA A 122 -14.93 3.15 7.27
CA ALA A 122 -13.77 3.82 6.69
C ALA A 122 -13.41 3.34 5.27
N MET A 123 -13.97 2.22 4.82
CA MET A 123 -13.87 1.68 3.46
C MET A 123 -15.09 2.01 2.59
N ASP A 124 -15.86 3.03 2.97
CA ASP A 124 -17.05 3.52 2.27
C ASP A 124 -18.22 2.52 2.21
N TYR A 125 -18.32 1.61 3.20
CA TYR A 125 -19.54 0.83 3.40
C TYR A 125 -20.57 1.63 4.17
N GLU A 126 -21.84 1.46 3.82
CA GLU A 126 -22.99 2.13 4.41
C GLU A 126 -23.82 1.15 5.25
N ASP A 127 -24.63 1.68 6.17
CA ASP A 127 -25.55 0.92 7.02
C ASP A 127 -24.87 -0.25 7.74
N VAL A 128 -23.65 -0.04 8.24
CA VAL A 128 -22.85 -1.10 8.87
C VAL A 128 -23.41 -1.40 10.26
N VAL A 129 -23.87 -2.61 10.45
CA VAL A 129 -24.51 -3.08 11.70
C VAL A 129 -23.82 -4.34 12.23
N VAL A 130 -23.37 -4.28 13.48
CA VAL A 130 -22.95 -5.48 14.25
C VAL A 130 -24.20 -6.24 14.66
N THR A 131 -24.26 -7.53 14.35
CA THR A 131 -25.43 -8.38 14.63
C THR A 131 -25.51 -8.76 16.11
N LYS A 132 -26.69 -9.21 16.58
CA LYS A 132 -26.82 -9.74 17.92
C LYS A 132 -26.40 -11.21 17.96
N GLN A 133 -25.68 -11.62 18.99
CA GLN A 133 -25.09 -12.97 19.14
C GLN A 133 -26.10 -14.15 19.13
N SER A 134 -27.39 -13.92 19.12
CA SER A 134 -28.42 -14.98 19.14
C SER A 134 -29.22 -15.00 17.83
N GLY A 135 -29.05 -16.07 17.03
CA GLY A 135 -29.86 -16.31 15.83
C GLY A 135 -29.26 -15.79 14.54
N ASP A 136 -28.05 -15.23 14.56
CA ASP A 136 -27.35 -14.63 13.43
C ASP A 136 -26.67 -15.64 12.47
N LYS A 137 -26.78 -16.94 12.76
CA LYS A 137 -26.14 -18.03 11.99
C LYS A 137 -24.63 -17.86 11.79
N GLY A 138 -23.99 -17.15 12.73
CA GLY A 138 -22.55 -16.89 12.73
C GLY A 138 -22.13 -15.70 11.86
N ILE A 139 -23.06 -14.82 11.52
CA ILE A 139 -22.75 -13.53 10.89
C ILE A 139 -22.53 -12.49 11.98
N ASP A 140 -21.42 -11.78 11.92
CA ASP A 140 -21.04 -10.82 12.96
C ASP A 140 -21.33 -9.37 12.53
N VAL A 141 -21.24 -9.06 11.21
CA VAL A 141 -21.54 -7.72 10.68
C VAL A 141 -22.30 -7.83 9.35
N VAL A 142 -23.27 -6.93 9.16
CA VAL A 142 -23.98 -6.73 7.89
C VAL A 142 -23.71 -5.30 7.43
N ALA A 143 -23.43 -5.12 6.14
CA ALA A 143 -23.12 -3.81 5.54
C ALA A 143 -23.64 -3.72 4.12
N ASN A 144 -23.85 -2.50 3.64
CA ASN A 144 -24.18 -2.21 2.27
C ASN A 144 -22.97 -1.54 1.58
N PHE A 145 -22.72 -1.90 0.32
CA PHE A 145 -21.71 -1.27 -0.50
C PHE A 145 -22.34 -0.73 -1.78
N GLN A 146 -22.13 0.54 -2.05
CA GLN A 146 -22.64 1.19 -3.25
C GLN A 146 -21.64 1.02 -4.41
N PHE A 147 -22.07 0.39 -5.49
CA PHE A 147 -21.28 0.27 -6.72
C PHE A 147 -22.05 0.90 -7.88
N GLY A 148 -21.67 2.12 -8.24
CA GLY A 148 -22.42 2.91 -9.22
C GLY A 148 -23.87 3.14 -8.74
N ILE A 149 -24.84 2.63 -9.51
CA ILE A 149 -26.27 2.70 -9.16
C ILE A 149 -26.77 1.47 -8.37
N THR A 150 -25.90 0.49 -8.13
CA THR A 150 -26.27 -0.78 -7.50
C THR A 150 -25.80 -0.80 -6.05
N GLN A 151 -26.73 -1.07 -5.13
CA GLN A 151 -26.40 -1.35 -3.73
C GLN A 151 -26.27 -2.86 -3.54
N ILE A 152 -25.18 -3.28 -2.94
CA ILE A 152 -24.84 -4.66 -2.66
C ILE A 152 -24.82 -4.87 -1.15
N LYS A 153 -25.68 -5.79 -0.66
CA LYS A 153 -25.63 -6.23 0.73
C LYS A 153 -24.55 -7.28 0.90
N GLU A 154 -23.67 -7.07 1.86
CA GLU A 154 -22.58 -7.96 2.21
C GLU A 154 -22.67 -8.37 3.68
N VAL A 155 -22.37 -9.63 3.97
CA VAL A 155 -22.28 -10.13 5.34
C VAL A 155 -20.85 -10.48 5.67
N VAL A 156 -20.45 -10.22 6.90
CA VAL A 156 -19.09 -10.45 7.38
C VAL A 156 -19.11 -11.39 8.57
N GLN A 157 -18.30 -12.44 8.50
CA GLN A 157 -18.02 -13.33 9.62
C GLN A 157 -16.59 -13.14 10.08
N VAL A 158 -16.38 -13.06 11.37
CA VAL A 158 -15.09 -12.79 12.00
C VAL A 158 -14.64 -13.98 12.84
N LYS A 159 -13.43 -14.42 12.64
CA LYS A 159 -12.80 -15.50 13.43
C LYS A 159 -11.49 -15.03 14.01
N ARG A 160 -11.45 -14.65 15.28
CA ARG A 160 -10.25 -14.13 15.97
C ARG A 160 -9.15 -15.17 16.22
N GLN A 161 -9.34 -16.41 15.77
CA GLN A 161 -8.32 -17.43 15.92
C GLN A 161 -7.07 -17.14 15.09
N LYS A 162 -5.91 -17.47 15.65
CA LYS A 162 -4.60 -17.34 14.98
C LYS A 162 -4.27 -18.57 14.12
N GLY A 163 -5.07 -19.61 14.18
CA GLY A 163 -4.91 -20.83 13.40
C GLY A 163 -5.40 -20.72 11.96
N SER A 164 -5.37 -21.83 11.24
CA SER A 164 -5.87 -21.88 9.86
C SER A 164 -7.37 -22.12 9.82
N ILE A 165 -8.08 -21.33 9.04
CA ILE A 165 -9.51 -21.49 8.76
C ILE A 165 -9.68 -22.53 7.66
N SER A 166 -10.54 -23.51 7.92
CA SER A 166 -10.85 -24.59 6.98
C SER A 166 -12.11 -24.31 6.15
N ARG A 167 -12.27 -25.05 5.04
CA ARG A 167 -13.40 -24.91 4.11
C ARG A 167 -14.81 -24.96 4.76
N PRO A 168 -15.11 -25.82 5.75
CA PRO A 168 -16.43 -25.86 6.36
C PRO A 168 -16.92 -24.51 6.92
N VAL A 169 -16.02 -23.67 7.45
CA VAL A 169 -16.37 -22.33 7.94
C VAL A 169 -16.83 -21.43 6.78
N LEU A 170 -16.13 -21.49 5.64
CA LEU A 170 -16.53 -20.76 4.44
C LEU A 170 -17.88 -21.25 3.89
N ASP A 171 -18.08 -22.57 3.82
CA ASP A 171 -19.34 -23.14 3.34
C ASP A 171 -20.53 -22.78 4.27
N GLN A 172 -20.29 -22.69 5.57
CA GLN A 172 -21.28 -22.19 6.55
C GLN A 172 -21.64 -20.72 6.28
N LEU A 173 -20.63 -19.84 6.10
CA LEU A 173 -20.86 -18.44 5.75
C LEU A 173 -21.65 -18.32 4.44
N ARG A 174 -21.26 -19.07 3.40
CA ARG A 174 -21.97 -19.07 2.12
C ARG A 174 -23.43 -19.52 2.27
N GLY A 175 -23.68 -20.53 3.08
CA GLY A 175 -25.02 -21.00 3.39
C GLY A 175 -25.88 -19.99 4.18
N ALA A 176 -25.25 -19.05 4.88
CA ALA A 176 -25.97 -18.01 5.62
C ALA A 176 -26.40 -16.82 4.75
N LEU A 177 -25.78 -16.58 3.57
CA LEU A 177 -26.06 -15.44 2.71
C LEU A 177 -27.56 -15.23 2.41
N PRO A 178 -28.33 -16.26 1.98
CA PRO A 178 -29.74 -16.07 1.65
C PRO A 178 -30.60 -15.60 2.83
N TYR A 179 -30.25 -15.98 4.05
CA TYR A 179 -31.00 -15.57 5.25
C TYR A 179 -30.85 -14.07 5.57
N HIS A 180 -29.81 -13.45 5.04
CA HIS A 180 -29.55 -12.02 5.18
C HIS A 180 -29.80 -11.24 3.89
N GLU A 181 -30.39 -11.89 2.87
CA GLU A 181 -30.58 -11.29 1.54
C GLU A 181 -29.28 -10.75 0.92
N ALA A 182 -28.16 -11.37 1.28
CA ALA A 182 -26.84 -10.97 0.81
C ALA A 182 -26.40 -11.83 -0.39
N ILE A 183 -25.68 -11.21 -1.31
CA ILE A 183 -25.13 -11.89 -2.48
C ILE A 183 -23.63 -12.12 -2.38
N ARG A 184 -22.99 -11.53 -1.37
CA ARG A 184 -21.55 -11.61 -1.08
C ARG A 184 -21.33 -11.82 0.41
N GLY A 185 -20.21 -12.45 0.71
CA GLY A 185 -19.73 -12.55 2.09
C GLY A 185 -18.25 -12.31 2.20
N THR A 186 -17.82 -11.83 3.37
CA THR A 186 -16.41 -11.68 3.72
C THR A 186 -16.10 -12.46 4.98
N LEU A 187 -15.06 -13.28 4.93
CA LEU A 187 -14.55 -14.03 6.07
C LEU A 187 -13.23 -13.42 6.51
N ILE A 188 -13.21 -12.92 7.75
CA ILE A 188 -12.05 -12.26 8.34
C ILE A 188 -11.44 -13.13 9.42
N THR A 189 -10.10 -13.24 9.45
CA THR A 189 -9.40 -13.97 10.53
C THR A 189 -8.08 -13.27 10.91
N LEU A 190 -7.63 -13.46 12.14
CA LEU A 190 -6.28 -13.09 12.56
C LEU A 190 -5.22 -14.13 12.11
N GLY A 191 -5.67 -15.31 11.70
CA GLY A 191 -4.82 -16.40 11.20
C GLY A 191 -4.67 -16.41 9.69
N LYS A 192 -4.64 -17.61 9.14
CA LYS A 192 -4.52 -17.87 7.70
C LYS A 192 -5.70 -18.71 7.21
N PHE A 193 -5.85 -18.85 5.91
CA PHE A 193 -6.82 -19.74 5.28
C PHE A 193 -6.13 -20.96 4.70
N ALA A 194 -6.70 -22.13 4.93
CA ALA A 194 -6.25 -23.37 4.28
C ALA A 194 -6.43 -23.26 2.75
N SER A 195 -5.57 -23.97 2.00
CA SER A 195 -5.65 -23.97 0.52
C SER A 195 -7.02 -24.38 -0.01
N SER A 196 -7.66 -25.38 0.61
CA SER A 196 -9.03 -25.80 0.27
C SER A 196 -10.09 -24.70 0.49
N CYS A 197 -9.89 -23.83 1.49
CA CYS A 197 -10.75 -22.68 1.74
C CYS A 197 -10.56 -21.63 0.65
N GLN A 198 -9.31 -21.32 0.29
CA GLN A 198 -8.97 -20.36 -0.76
C GLN A 198 -9.54 -20.78 -2.12
N GLN A 199 -9.39 -22.05 -2.49
CA GLN A 199 -9.95 -22.61 -3.73
C GLN A 199 -11.49 -22.55 -3.77
N ALA A 200 -12.14 -22.82 -2.62
CA ALA A 200 -13.59 -22.79 -2.52
C ALA A 200 -14.17 -21.37 -2.53
N ALA A 201 -13.41 -20.36 -2.15
CA ALA A 201 -13.88 -18.98 -2.02
C ALA A 201 -14.41 -18.39 -3.34
N LEU A 202 -13.75 -18.70 -4.45
CA LEU A 202 -14.08 -18.23 -5.81
C LEU A 202 -14.59 -19.38 -6.72
N PHE A 203 -15.21 -20.40 -6.13
CA PHE A 203 -15.71 -21.53 -6.91
C PHE A 203 -16.77 -21.07 -7.91
N PRO A 204 -16.64 -21.42 -9.23
CA PRO A 204 -17.60 -21.02 -10.25
C PRO A 204 -19.02 -21.50 -9.95
N GLY A 205 -19.99 -20.62 -10.09
CA GLY A 205 -21.41 -20.92 -9.83
C GLY A 205 -21.84 -20.86 -8.37
N ALA A 206 -20.92 -20.57 -7.43
CA ALA A 206 -21.24 -20.30 -6.04
C ALA A 206 -21.09 -18.81 -5.69
N ALA A 207 -21.83 -18.33 -4.70
CA ALA A 207 -21.69 -16.96 -4.22
C ALA A 207 -20.24 -16.69 -3.79
N PRO A 208 -19.61 -15.59 -4.25
CA PRO A 208 -18.23 -15.29 -3.94
C PRO A 208 -18.03 -14.93 -2.46
N ILE A 209 -16.96 -15.45 -1.87
CA ILE A 209 -16.56 -15.12 -0.51
C ILE A 209 -15.18 -14.46 -0.55
N THR A 210 -15.09 -13.24 -0.04
CA THR A 210 -13.82 -12.54 0.15
C THR A 210 -13.11 -13.10 1.39
N LEU A 211 -11.80 -13.33 1.29
CA LEU A 211 -10.99 -13.82 2.40
C LEU A 211 -10.00 -12.75 2.84
N ILE A 212 -10.08 -12.33 4.10
CA ILE A 212 -9.17 -11.35 4.71
C ILE A 212 -8.44 -12.04 5.86
N ASP A 213 -7.20 -12.42 5.62
CA ASP A 213 -6.33 -13.01 6.65
C ASP A 213 -5.73 -11.93 7.57
N GLY A 214 -5.02 -12.37 8.61
CA GLY A 214 -4.48 -11.45 9.61
C GLY A 214 -3.46 -10.45 9.06
N ASP A 215 -2.72 -10.78 7.99
CA ASP A 215 -1.79 -9.83 7.37
C ASP A 215 -2.56 -8.76 6.61
N LYS A 216 -3.56 -9.17 5.81
CA LYS A 216 -4.41 -8.25 5.07
C LYS A 216 -5.29 -7.38 5.97
N LEU A 217 -5.79 -7.94 7.07
CA LEU A 217 -6.55 -7.16 8.05
C LEU A 217 -5.71 -6.05 8.66
N ILE A 218 -4.49 -6.35 9.10
CA ILE A 218 -3.57 -5.34 9.66
C ILE A 218 -3.22 -4.28 8.62
N GLU A 219 -2.95 -4.67 7.37
CA GLU A 219 -2.73 -3.72 6.27
C GLU A 219 -3.90 -2.75 6.11
N LEU A 220 -5.14 -3.25 6.14
CA LEU A 220 -6.33 -2.43 6.01
C LEU A 220 -6.53 -1.49 7.22
N ILE A 221 -6.34 -1.98 8.43
CA ILE A 221 -6.41 -1.18 9.66
C ILE A 221 -5.43 -0.01 9.59
N LEU A 222 -4.18 -0.28 9.25
CA LEU A 222 -3.14 0.75 9.13
C LEU A 222 -3.42 1.74 7.99
N LYS A 223 -3.89 1.23 6.84
CA LYS A 223 -4.22 2.06 5.67
C LYS A 223 -5.34 3.06 5.96
N HIS A 224 -6.33 2.65 6.73
CA HIS A 224 -7.51 3.47 7.04
C HIS A 224 -7.42 4.17 8.40
N GLY A 225 -6.29 4.04 9.13
CA GLY A 225 -6.04 4.72 10.40
C GLY A 225 -6.96 4.29 11.54
N ILE A 226 -7.46 3.05 11.51
CA ILE A 226 -8.40 2.56 12.50
C ILE A 226 -7.68 2.18 13.80
N GLY A 227 -8.14 2.76 14.91
CA GLY A 227 -7.60 2.46 16.24
C GLY A 227 -6.20 3.05 16.51
N ILE A 228 -5.78 4.05 15.74
CA ILE A 228 -4.52 4.79 15.90
C ILE A 228 -4.81 6.13 16.55
#